data_534f911bbd835b6e26d66a4c48b735a0
#
_entry.id   534f911bbd835b6e26d66a4c48b735a0
#
_cell.length_a   1.000
_cell.length_b   1.000
_cell.length_c   1.000
_cell.angle_alpha   90.00
_cell.angle_beta   90.00
_cell.angle_gamma   90.00
#
_symmetry.space_group_name_H-M   'P 1'
#
loop_
_entity.id
_entity.type
_entity.pdbx_description
1 polymer ?
#
loop_
_entity_poly.entity_id
_entity_poly.type
_entity_poly.pdbx_seq_one_letter_code
_entity_poly.pdbx_strand_id
1 'polypeptide(L)'
;FFSSRRRHTRYGTVTGVQTCALPILKTIQVVENAGKGMAAHPRSGDLSFPTFRKEGCTQCKRCTVECPFGAIDEDDEGYPQYNESRCRRCGTCMGACPVRIISFENYSVDTVGQQLKIVDIPDEFDEKPRILTLACENDAYPALDMAAANGEEHSAFNRIIPVRCLGSVNVIWVTDAMNSGYDGVILMGCQKGENYQCHFVKGSEMAHIRMSKIDDTLTTLNLEKERVATYEVAITDVKRAPELINEMAKTIEKIGMSPFKF
;
A
#
# COMPACT_ATOMS: atom_id res chain seq x y z
N PHE A 1 -0.17 34.43 -1.44
CA PHE A 1 0.47 34.33 -1.63
C PHE A 1 1.02 33.85 -2.01
N PHE A 2 1.09 33.43 -1.86
CA PHE A 2 1.85 32.96 -2.28
C PHE A 2 2.70 33.54 -2.74
N SER A 3 3.03 34.11 -2.68
CA SER A 3 3.91 34.71 -3.08
C SER A 3 4.47 34.86 -3.28
N SER A 4 4.50 34.99 -2.92
CA SER A 4 5.25 35.17 -3.03
C SER A 4 5.56 35.04 -2.68
N ARG A 5 5.40 34.97 -2.41
CA ARG A 5 5.67 34.91 -2.05
C ARG A 5 5.46 34.55 -1.90
N ARG A 6 5.22 34.06 -2.09
CA ARG A 6 5.16 33.58 -2.08
C ARG A 6 4.87 33.08 -2.07
N ARG A 7 4.72 32.78 -2.20
CA ARG A 7 4.60 32.14 -2.29
C ARG A 7 4.21 31.51 -1.88
N HIS A 8 3.88 31.15 -1.63
CA HIS A 8 3.72 30.51 -1.37
C HIS A 8 3.57 30.03 -0.96
N THR A 9 3.43 30.21 -0.91
CA THR A 9 3.55 29.68 -0.75
C THR A 9 4.08 29.35 -0.81
N ARG A 10 4.35 29.69 -0.84
CA ARG A 10 4.93 29.23 -0.86
C ARG A 10 4.89 28.44 -0.50
N TYR A 11 4.73 28.58 -0.12
CA TYR A 11 4.48 27.26 0.22
C TYR A 11 4.93 26.82 1.53
N GLY A 12 6.04 26.86 1.82
CA GLY A 12 6.65 26.16 2.92
C GLY A 12 6.13 26.52 4.30
N THR A 13 5.47 27.57 4.38
CA THR A 13 5.08 28.07 5.70
C THR A 13 3.66 27.70 6.08
N VAL A 14 2.88 27.30 5.13
CA VAL A 14 1.46 27.05 5.41
C VAL A 14 1.29 25.54 5.56
N THR A 15 1.40 25.08 6.77
CA THR A 15 1.42 23.66 7.03
C THR A 15 0.11 22.98 6.71
N GLY A 16 -1.00 23.51 7.19
CA GLY A 16 -2.31 22.90 6.92
C GLY A 16 -2.66 22.86 5.46
N VAL A 17 -2.54 24.00 4.79
CA VAL A 17 -2.84 24.08 3.36
C VAL A 17 -1.87 23.23 2.56
N GLN A 18 -0.61 23.23 2.97
CA GLN A 18 0.40 22.44 2.30
C GLN A 18 0.09 20.94 2.40
N THR A 19 -0.36 20.52 3.57
CA THR A 19 -0.71 19.11 3.78
C THR A 19 -1.85 18.69 2.88
N CYS A 20 -2.88 19.54 2.75
CA CYS A 20 -4.00 19.25 1.87
C CYS A 20 -3.61 19.32 0.39
N ALA A 21 -2.69 20.21 0.04
CA ALA A 21 -2.32 20.42 -1.36
C ALA A 21 -1.40 19.33 -1.91
N LEU A 22 -0.60 18.69 -1.06
CA LEU A 22 0.36 17.69 -1.50
C LEU A 22 -0.27 16.53 -2.30
N PRO A 23 -1.37 15.93 -1.85
CA PRO A 23 -2.02 14.89 -2.64
C PRO A 23 -2.53 15.40 -3.98
N ILE A 24 -3.08 16.61 -4.01
CA ILE A 24 -3.58 17.22 -5.24
C ILE A 24 -2.43 17.46 -6.20
N LEU A 25 -1.32 18.00 -5.73
CA LEU A 25 -0.14 18.24 -6.56
C LEU A 25 0.40 16.94 -7.13
N LYS A 26 0.45 15.88 -6.35
CA LYS A 26 0.86 14.56 -6.83
C LYS A 26 -0.07 14.06 -7.93
N THR A 27 -1.37 14.26 -7.75
CA THR A 27 -2.35 13.86 -8.76
C THR A 27 -2.17 14.63 -10.06
N ILE A 28 -2.00 15.95 -9.97
CA ILE A 28 -1.74 16.79 -11.14
C ILE A 28 -0.47 16.34 -11.86
N GLN A 29 0.59 16.08 -11.11
CA GLN A 29 1.85 15.62 -11.67
C GLN A 29 1.68 14.29 -12.42
N VAL A 30 0.88 13.39 -11.88
CA VAL A 30 0.59 12.11 -12.54
C VAL A 30 -0.14 12.33 -13.85
N VAL A 31 -1.12 13.23 -13.87
CA VAL A 31 -1.87 13.55 -15.09
C VAL A 31 -0.94 14.19 -16.13
N GLU A 32 -0.09 15.13 -15.73
CA GLU A 32 0.89 15.73 -16.62
C GLU A 32 1.86 14.69 -17.18
N ASN A 33 2.31 13.79 -16.32
CA ASN A 33 3.24 12.75 -16.73
C ASN A 33 2.61 11.78 -17.72
N ALA A 34 1.32 11.46 -17.52
CA ALA A 34 0.59 10.62 -18.47
C ALA A 34 0.51 11.29 -19.85
N GLY A 35 0.36 12.62 -19.88
CA GLY A 35 0.34 13.37 -21.14
C GLY A 35 1.70 13.46 -21.82
N LYS A 36 2.78 13.33 -21.04
CA LYS A 36 4.15 13.43 -21.58
C LYS A 36 4.80 12.07 -21.78
N GLY A 37 4.09 11.00 -21.47
CA GLY A 37 4.64 9.65 -21.47
C GLY A 37 5.15 9.25 -20.11
N MET A 38 5.01 7.98 -19.82
CA MET A 38 5.21 7.46 -18.46
C MET A 38 6.64 7.50 -17.94
N ALA A 39 7.59 7.73 -18.83
CA ALA A 39 8.99 7.79 -18.40
C ALA A 39 9.35 9.09 -17.70
N ALA A 40 8.45 10.07 -17.76
CA ALA A 40 8.85 11.45 -17.53
C ALA A 40 9.26 11.77 -16.10
N HIS A 41 8.47 11.40 -15.08
CA HIS A 41 8.74 11.94 -13.75
C HIS A 41 8.52 10.97 -12.62
N PRO A 42 9.39 10.95 -11.64
CA PRO A 42 9.13 10.28 -10.39
C PRO A 42 8.05 11.02 -9.63
N ARG A 43 7.05 10.28 -9.23
CA ARG A 43 5.92 10.81 -8.46
C ARG A 43 6.31 11.15 -7.04
N SER A 44 7.07 10.31 -6.42
CA SER A 44 7.49 10.43 -5.04
C SER A 44 8.91 9.92 -4.87
N GLY A 45 9.78 10.32 -5.76
CA GLY A 45 11.19 9.99 -5.66
C GLY A 45 11.60 8.66 -6.26
N ASP A 46 10.70 7.69 -6.34
CA ASP A 46 11.06 6.41 -6.93
C ASP A 46 9.99 5.91 -7.88
N LEU A 47 10.25 6.08 -9.17
CA LEU A 47 9.45 5.48 -10.24
C LEU A 47 10.31 4.63 -11.14
N SER A 48 11.28 3.93 -10.59
CA SER A 48 12.06 2.96 -11.33
C SER A 48 11.17 1.89 -11.93
N PHE A 49 11.62 1.30 -13.03
CA PHE A 49 10.97 0.13 -13.60
C PHE A 49 11.27 -1.10 -12.75
N PRO A 50 10.43 -2.13 -12.85
CA PRO A 50 10.69 -3.35 -12.09
C PRO A 50 11.92 -4.08 -12.63
N THR A 51 12.71 -4.61 -11.71
CA THR A 51 13.83 -5.48 -12.01
C THR A 51 13.39 -6.92 -11.79
N PHE A 52 13.68 -7.78 -12.76
CA PHE A 52 13.36 -9.20 -12.68
C PHE A 52 14.68 -9.98 -12.62
N ARG A 53 14.88 -10.69 -11.52
CA ARG A 53 16.04 -11.57 -11.40
C ARG A 53 15.71 -12.92 -12.02
N LYS A 54 16.54 -13.40 -12.93
CA LYS A 54 16.33 -14.74 -13.51
C LYS A 54 16.60 -15.82 -12.47
N GLU A 55 17.62 -15.58 -11.62
CA GLU A 55 17.95 -16.52 -10.55
C GLU A 55 16.75 -16.62 -9.60
N GLY A 56 16.29 -17.86 -9.44
CA GLY A 56 15.16 -18.15 -8.56
C GLY A 56 13.79 -17.97 -9.21
N CYS A 57 13.71 -17.52 -10.45
CA CYS A 57 12.45 -17.42 -11.17
C CYS A 57 11.96 -18.82 -11.55
N THR A 58 10.72 -19.13 -11.17
CA THR A 58 10.10 -20.43 -11.48
C THR A 58 9.28 -20.38 -12.77
N GLN A 59 9.33 -19.26 -13.50
CA GLN A 59 8.58 -19.05 -14.75
C GLN A 59 7.09 -19.37 -14.60
N CYS A 60 6.51 -19.08 -13.42
CA CYS A 60 5.12 -19.38 -13.11
C CYS A 60 4.12 -18.44 -13.78
N LYS A 61 4.57 -17.40 -14.47
CA LYS A 61 3.80 -16.44 -15.27
C LYS A 61 2.77 -15.63 -14.49
N ARG A 62 2.75 -15.71 -13.16
CA ARG A 62 1.77 -14.94 -12.38
C ARG A 62 1.94 -13.44 -12.56
N CYS A 63 3.17 -12.96 -12.65
CA CYS A 63 3.45 -11.55 -12.87
C CYS A 63 2.89 -11.08 -14.22
N THR A 64 2.92 -11.93 -15.26
CA THR A 64 2.38 -11.61 -16.58
C THR A 64 0.85 -11.58 -16.53
N VAL A 65 0.25 -12.62 -15.94
CA VAL A 65 -1.21 -12.76 -15.89
C VAL A 65 -1.86 -11.66 -15.03
N GLU A 66 -1.24 -11.33 -13.90
CA GLU A 66 -1.82 -10.35 -12.99
C GLU A 66 -1.50 -8.90 -13.37
N CYS A 67 -0.68 -8.67 -14.39
CA CYS A 67 -0.35 -7.30 -14.81
C CYS A 67 -1.57 -6.63 -15.44
N PRO A 68 -2.15 -5.57 -14.84
CA PRO A 68 -3.37 -4.97 -15.38
C PRO A 68 -3.15 -4.24 -16.70
N PHE A 69 -1.89 -4.03 -17.09
CA PHE A 69 -1.55 -3.27 -18.30
C PHE A 69 -0.96 -4.16 -19.39
N GLY A 70 -0.89 -5.48 -19.16
CA GLY A 70 -0.25 -6.39 -20.10
C GLY A 70 1.19 -5.96 -20.40
N ALA A 71 1.87 -5.42 -19.40
CA ALA A 71 3.19 -4.80 -19.60
C ALA A 71 4.35 -5.75 -19.34
N ILE A 72 4.07 -7.03 -19.13
CA ILE A 72 5.12 -8.02 -18.89
C ILE A 72 5.04 -9.07 -19.99
N ASP A 73 6.05 -9.08 -20.82
CA ASP A 73 6.24 -10.05 -21.89
C ASP A 73 7.20 -11.14 -21.39
N GLU A 74 7.52 -12.10 -22.24
CA GLU A 74 8.50 -13.14 -21.94
C GLU A 74 9.64 -13.03 -22.92
N ASP A 75 10.85 -13.25 -22.45
CA ASP A 75 12.01 -13.31 -23.32
C ASP A 75 12.06 -14.68 -24.01
N ASP A 76 13.06 -14.89 -24.88
CA ASP A 76 13.20 -16.13 -25.64
C ASP A 76 13.37 -17.35 -24.75
N GLU A 77 13.79 -17.16 -23.50
CA GLU A 77 13.97 -18.24 -22.52
C GLU A 77 12.74 -18.42 -21.60
N GLY A 78 11.69 -17.60 -21.79
CA GLY A 78 10.46 -17.70 -21.02
C GLY A 78 10.52 -16.93 -19.68
N TYR A 79 11.50 -16.06 -19.49
CA TYR A 79 11.56 -15.23 -18.28
C TYR A 79 10.79 -13.92 -18.48
N PRO A 80 10.21 -13.37 -17.41
CA PRO A 80 9.42 -12.15 -17.51
C PRO A 80 10.31 -10.94 -17.82
N GLN A 81 9.84 -10.08 -18.71
CA GLN A 81 10.51 -8.86 -19.10
C GLN A 81 9.48 -7.75 -19.23
N TYR A 82 9.74 -6.59 -18.64
CA TYR A 82 8.77 -5.50 -18.71
C TYR A 82 8.88 -4.76 -20.05
N ASN A 83 7.74 -4.27 -20.51
CA ASN A 83 7.65 -3.39 -21.65
C ASN A 83 7.50 -1.96 -21.11
N GLU A 84 8.49 -1.12 -21.38
CA GLU A 84 8.57 0.22 -20.81
C GLU A 84 7.37 1.08 -21.17
N SER A 85 6.90 0.99 -22.41
CA SER A 85 5.80 1.84 -22.88
C SER A 85 4.46 1.50 -22.21
N ARG A 86 4.29 0.25 -21.78
CA ARG A 86 3.05 -0.21 -21.13
C ARG A 86 3.13 -0.21 -19.61
N CYS A 87 4.32 -0.26 -19.04
CA CYS A 87 4.49 -0.41 -17.60
C CYS A 87 4.12 0.87 -16.85
N ARG A 88 3.21 0.76 -15.88
CA ARG A 88 2.76 1.87 -15.03
C ARG A 88 3.43 1.88 -13.65
N ARG A 89 4.39 1.02 -13.41
CA ARG A 89 5.22 0.97 -12.19
C ARG A 89 4.40 0.79 -10.91
N CYS A 90 3.24 0.12 -11.02
CA CYS A 90 2.29 -0.03 -9.91
C CYS A 90 2.73 -1.06 -8.85
N GLY A 91 3.63 -1.96 -9.18
CA GLY A 91 4.09 -3.00 -8.25
C GLY A 91 3.24 -4.26 -8.20
N THR A 92 2.14 -4.36 -8.98
CA THR A 92 1.27 -5.55 -8.93
C THR A 92 2.05 -6.83 -9.23
N CYS A 93 2.98 -6.79 -10.16
CA CYS A 93 3.84 -7.93 -10.49
C CYS A 93 4.70 -8.37 -9.31
N MET A 94 5.18 -7.42 -8.49
CA MET A 94 5.95 -7.71 -7.29
C MET A 94 5.07 -8.43 -6.27
N GLY A 95 3.86 -7.92 -6.03
CA GLY A 95 2.90 -8.57 -5.13
C GLY A 95 2.48 -9.95 -5.61
N ALA A 96 2.47 -10.18 -6.93
CA ALA A 96 2.11 -11.46 -7.53
C ALA A 96 3.21 -12.52 -7.40
N CYS A 97 4.46 -12.11 -7.20
CA CYS A 97 5.61 -13.02 -7.29
C CYS A 97 5.79 -13.84 -6.01
N PRO A 98 5.59 -15.17 -6.06
CA PRO A 98 5.71 -16.00 -4.86
C PRO A 98 7.16 -16.18 -4.41
N VAL A 99 8.11 -16.03 -5.32
CA VAL A 99 9.54 -16.20 -5.03
C VAL A 99 10.29 -14.87 -4.87
N ARG A 100 9.56 -13.75 -4.87
CA ARG A 100 10.05 -12.41 -4.53
C ARG A 100 11.24 -11.93 -5.36
N ILE A 101 11.32 -12.36 -6.62
CA ILE A 101 12.44 -11.97 -7.50
C ILE A 101 12.20 -10.64 -8.21
N ILE A 102 11.04 -10.03 -8.01
CA ILE A 102 10.69 -8.77 -8.66
C ILE A 102 10.83 -7.66 -7.63
N SER A 103 11.58 -6.63 -7.98
CA SER A 103 11.81 -5.48 -7.10
C SER A 103 11.86 -4.20 -7.91
N PHE A 104 11.68 -3.09 -7.23
CA PHE A 104 11.95 -1.75 -7.75
C PHE A 104 13.07 -1.17 -6.92
N GLU A 105 13.66 -0.08 -7.38
CA GLU A 105 14.64 0.62 -6.58
C GLU A 105 13.97 1.11 -5.29
N ASN A 106 14.53 0.75 -4.16
CA ASN A 106 14.05 1.10 -2.82
C ASN A 106 12.63 0.59 -2.50
N TYR A 107 12.07 -0.34 -3.30
CA TYR A 107 10.74 -0.87 -3.04
C TYR A 107 10.66 -2.33 -3.50
N SER A 108 10.73 -3.24 -2.55
CA SER A 108 10.66 -4.68 -2.80
C SER A 108 9.87 -5.36 -1.69
N VAL A 109 9.53 -6.63 -1.89
CA VAL A 109 8.85 -7.40 -0.84
C VAL A 109 9.72 -7.44 0.41
N ASP A 110 11.03 -7.60 0.24
CA ASP A 110 11.94 -7.70 1.37
C ASP A 110 12.16 -6.33 2.05
N THR A 111 12.23 -5.23 1.27
CA THR A 111 12.40 -3.89 1.83
C THR A 111 11.22 -3.51 2.73
N VAL A 112 10.00 -3.72 2.23
CA VAL A 112 8.80 -3.44 3.04
C VAL A 112 8.71 -4.41 4.21
N GLY A 113 9.06 -5.69 3.98
CA GLY A 113 9.12 -6.70 5.04
C GLY A 113 10.07 -6.31 6.17
N GLN A 114 11.23 -5.70 5.84
CA GLN A 114 12.12 -5.18 6.87
C GLN A 114 11.49 -4.00 7.60
N GLN A 115 10.83 -3.09 6.85
CA GLN A 115 10.14 -1.97 7.45
C GLN A 115 9.12 -2.40 8.49
N LEU A 116 8.37 -3.46 8.21
CA LEU A 116 7.41 -4.01 9.17
C LEU A 116 8.09 -4.47 10.46
N LYS A 117 9.27 -5.05 10.33
CA LYS A 117 9.95 -5.70 11.44
C LYS A 117 10.76 -4.73 12.30
N ILE A 118 11.20 -3.60 11.74
CA ILE A 118 12.00 -2.63 12.50
C ILE A 118 11.16 -1.52 13.12
N VAL A 119 9.86 -1.49 12.86
CA VAL A 119 8.97 -0.57 13.58
C VAL A 119 8.93 -1.00 15.03
N ASP A 120 9.16 -0.04 15.91
CA ASP A 120 9.07 -0.28 17.34
C ASP A 120 7.61 -0.53 17.71
N ILE A 121 7.31 -1.76 18.08
CA ILE A 121 5.97 -2.18 18.46
C ILE A 121 5.91 -2.16 19.98
N PRO A 122 5.09 -1.28 20.57
CA PRO A 122 5.04 -1.15 22.02
C PRO A 122 4.66 -2.46 22.72
N ASP A 123 5.12 -2.56 23.94
CA ASP A 123 4.80 -3.70 24.80
C ASP A 123 3.29 -3.78 25.03
N GLU A 124 2.81 -5.00 25.19
CA GLU A 124 1.36 -5.24 25.36
C GLU A 124 0.77 -4.61 26.61
N PHE A 125 1.60 -4.34 27.60
CA PHE A 125 1.14 -3.72 28.84
C PHE A 125 1.12 -2.19 28.73
N ASP A 126 1.87 -1.65 27.78
CA ASP A 126 1.97 -0.21 27.59
C ASP A 126 0.96 0.31 26.57
N GLU A 127 0.84 -0.37 25.43
CA GLU A 127 -0.06 0.09 24.35
C GLU A 127 -0.81 -1.09 23.73
N LYS A 128 -2.10 -0.89 23.51
CA LYS A 128 -2.99 -1.82 22.81
C LYS A 128 -4.10 -1.03 22.15
N PRO A 129 -4.64 -1.57 21.04
CA PRO A 129 -4.18 -2.66 20.20
C PRO A 129 -3.05 -2.19 19.25
N ARG A 130 -2.21 -3.10 18.78
CA ARG A 130 -1.10 -2.79 17.88
C ARG A 130 -1.50 -3.12 16.46
N ILE A 131 -1.78 -2.11 15.67
CA ILE A 131 -2.36 -2.27 14.34
C ILE A 131 -1.37 -1.77 13.30
N LEU A 132 -1.28 -2.51 12.19
CA LEU A 132 -0.56 -2.08 11.02
C LEU A 132 -1.56 -1.73 9.92
N THR A 133 -1.43 -0.57 9.31
CA THR A 133 -2.21 -0.19 8.13
C THR A 133 -1.30 -0.06 6.92
N LEU A 134 -1.53 -0.91 5.91
CA LEU A 134 -0.90 -0.78 4.61
C LEU A 134 -1.82 0.07 3.73
N ALA A 135 -1.45 1.32 3.54
CA ALA A 135 -2.32 2.30 2.87
C ALA A 135 -1.81 2.59 1.47
N CYS A 136 -2.68 2.50 0.46
CA CYS A 136 -2.29 2.79 -0.91
C CYS A 136 -2.02 4.29 -1.07
N GLU A 137 -0.96 4.63 -1.83
CA GLU A 137 -0.51 6.01 -2.02
C GLU A 137 -1.49 6.87 -2.83
N ASN A 138 -2.44 6.26 -3.50
CA ASN A 138 -3.30 7.01 -4.42
C ASN A 138 -4.54 7.59 -3.74
N ASP A 139 -5.24 6.81 -2.93
CA ASP A 139 -6.46 7.27 -2.26
C ASP A 139 -6.37 7.17 -0.74
N ALA A 140 -5.98 5.99 -0.22
CA ALA A 140 -6.06 5.75 1.22
C ALA A 140 -5.10 6.63 2.02
N TYR A 141 -3.83 6.69 1.61
CA TYR A 141 -2.86 7.50 2.32
C TYR A 141 -3.18 9.00 2.23
N PRO A 142 -3.54 9.55 1.05
CA PRO A 142 -3.99 10.94 0.98
C PRO A 142 -5.26 11.22 1.79
N ALA A 143 -6.20 10.26 1.87
CA ALA A 143 -7.40 10.46 2.69
C ALA A 143 -7.03 10.59 4.16
N LEU A 144 -6.11 9.74 4.65
CA LEU A 144 -5.63 9.81 6.04
C LEU A 144 -4.83 11.10 6.29
N ASP A 145 -4.04 11.53 5.30
CA ASP A 145 -3.27 12.78 5.41
C ASP A 145 -4.20 13.99 5.52
N MET A 146 -5.26 14.02 4.70
CA MET A 146 -6.27 15.07 4.78
C MET A 146 -7.11 14.98 6.06
N ALA A 147 -7.35 13.78 6.55
CA ALA A 147 -8.05 13.58 7.82
C ALA A 147 -7.27 14.24 8.95
N ALA A 148 -5.96 13.97 9.02
CA ALA A 148 -5.10 14.58 10.02
C ALA A 148 -5.08 16.11 9.90
N ALA A 149 -5.05 16.63 8.68
CA ALA A 149 -5.09 18.08 8.45
C ALA A 149 -6.41 18.70 8.90
N ASN A 150 -7.49 17.93 8.92
CA ASN A 150 -8.81 18.39 9.37
C ASN A 150 -9.06 18.11 10.85
N GLY A 151 -8.09 17.54 11.56
CA GLY A 151 -8.23 17.23 12.98
C GLY A 151 -9.03 15.97 13.26
N GLU A 152 -9.22 15.11 12.27
CA GLU A 152 -9.86 13.81 12.48
C GLU A 152 -8.81 12.86 13.07
N GLU A 153 -9.17 12.15 14.12
CA GLU A 153 -8.22 11.36 14.89
C GLU A 153 -8.47 9.87 14.72
N HIS A 154 -7.41 9.10 14.75
CA HIS A 154 -7.48 7.66 14.81
C HIS A 154 -6.59 7.12 15.93
N SER A 155 -6.74 5.84 16.25
CA SER A 155 -5.98 5.19 17.31
C SER A 155 -4.47 5.44 17.16
N ALA A 156 -3.84 5.87 18.25
CA ALA A 156 -2.40 6.11 18.30
C ALA A 156 -1.60 4.80 18.19
N PHE A 157 -2.26 3.66 18.38
CA PHE A 157 -1.65 2.34 18.32
C PHE A 157 -1.54 1.81 16.89
N ASN A 158 -1.81 2.64 15.91
CA ASN A 158 -1.79 2.27 14.51
C ASN A 158 -0.48 2.76 13.85
N ARG A 159 0.14 1.89 13.09
CA ARG A 159 1.33 2.22 12.29
C ARG A 159 0.96 2.16 10.82
N ILE A 160 1.18 3.26 10.11
CA ILE A 160 0.78 3.37 8.71
C ILE A 160 2.03 3.26 7.83
N ILE A 161 2.01 2.30 6.91
CA ILE A 161 3.06 2.14 5.91
C ILE A 161 2.42 2.35 4.53
N PRO A 162 2.84 3.39 3.80
CA PRO A 162 2.32 3.62 2.46
C PRO A 162 2.86 2.58 1.48
N VAL A 163 1.98 2.10 0.60
CA VAL A 163 2.33 1.19 -0.49
C VAL A 163 1.88 1.79 -1.81
N ARG A 164 2.64 1.55 -2.89
CA ARG A 164 2.33 2.14 -4.21
C ARG A 164 0.90 1.85 -4.64
N CYS A 165 0.45 0.65 -4.39
CA CYS A 165 -0.89 0.19 -4.72
C CYS A 165 -1.18 -1.05 -3.88
N LEU A 166 -2.43 -1.28 -3.49
CA LEU A 166 -2.76 -2.53 -2.81
C LEU A 166 -2.41 -3.76 -3.66
N GLY A 167 -2.45 -3.61 -4.98
CA GLY A 167 -2.01 -4.68 -5.87
C GLY A 167 -0.53 -5.06 -5.72
N SER A 168 0.29 -4.24 -5.06
CA SER A 168 1.68 -4.60 -4.78
C SER A 168 1.84 -5.37 -3.48
N VAL A 169 0.79 -5.47 -2.66
CA VAL A 169 0.85 -6.16 -1.37
C VAL A 169 1.06 -7.65 -1.61
N ASN A 170 2.07 -8.19 -0.98
CA ASN A 170 2.34 -9.61 -0.95
C ASN A 170 1.78 -10.20 0.34
N VAL A 171 1.17 -11.38 0.25
CA VAL A 171 0.56 -12.05 1.43
C VAL A 171 1.56 -12.20 2.57
N ILE A 172 2.84 -12.36 2.25
CA ILE A 172 3.88 -12.53 3.26
C ILE A 172 4.00 -11.32 4.19
N TRP A 173 3.64 -10.12 3.72
CA TRP A 173 3.67 -8.94 4.59
C TRP A 173 2.65 -9.05 5.72
N VAL A 174 1.51 -9.68 5.45
CA VAL A 174 0.48 -9.87 6.47
C VAL A 174 0.95 -10.89 7.49
N THR A 175 1.50 -12.02 7.02
CA THR A 175 2.01 -13.05 7.94
C THR A 175 3.23 -12.55 8.72
N ASP A 176 4.12 -11.80 8.08
CA ASP A 176 5.28 -11.22 8.76
C ASP A 176 4.83 -10.22 9.83
N ALA A 177 3.82 -9.41 9.55
CA ALA A 177 3.29 -8.47 10.53
C ALA A 177 2.73 -9.21 11.74
N MET A 178 1.90 -10.23 11.50
CA MET A 178 1.34 -11.02 12.60
C MET A 178 2.46 -11.67 13.44
N ASN A 179 3.47 -12.21 12.78
CA ASN A 179 4.59 -12.84 13.46
C ASN A 179 5.50 -11.83 14.16
N SER A 180 5.42 -10.56 13.80
CA SER A 180 6.24 -9.51 14.40
C SER A 180 5.58 -8.82 15.58
N GLY A 181 4.42 -9.30 16.03
CA GLY A 181 3.77 -8.78 17.23
C GLY A 181 2.62 -7.80 16.99
N TYR A 182 2.22 -7.58 15.75
CA TYR A 182 1.00 -6.81 15.50
C TYR A 182 -0.23 -7.63 15.85
N ASP A 183 -1.23 -6.96 16.41
CA ASP A 183 -2.50 -7.60 16.79
C ASP A 183 -3.49 -7.62 15.63
N GLY A 184 -3.34 -6.68 14.69
CA GLY A 184 -4.20 -6.60 13.51
C GLY A 184 -3.55 -5.91 12.33
N VAL A 185 -4.02 -6.22 11.13
CA VAL A 185 -3.51 -5.65 9.87
C VAL A 185 -4.68 -5.14 9.05
N ILE A 186 -4.57 -3.89 8.63
CA ILE A 186 -5.53 -3.25 7.72
C ILE A 186 -4.88 -3.06 6.36
N LEU A 187 -5.57 -3.48 5.31
CA LEU A 187 -5.22 -3.15 3.94
C LEU A 187 -6.23 -2.12 3.45
N MET A 188 -5.79 -0.90 3.22
CA MET A 188 -6.67 0.20 2.87
C MET A 188 -6.31 0.73 1.49
N GLY A 189 -7.24 0.68 0.55
CA GLY A 189 -6.96 1.08 -0.84
C GLY A 189 -8.14 1.61 -1.60
N CYS A 190 -7.90 1.89 -2.86
CA CYS A 190 -8.89 2.51 -3.75
C CYS A 190 -10.09 1.60 -3.95
N GLN A 191 -11.23 2.22 -4.25
CA GLN A 191 -12.45 1.49 -4.59
C GLN A 191 -12.26 0.68 -5.87
N LYS A 192 -12.96 -0.45 -5.96
CA LYS A 192 -12.97 -1.31 -7.15
C LYS A 192 -14.40 -1.41 -7.69
N GLY A 193 -14.56 -2.01 -8.87
CA GLY A 193 -15.86 -2.21 -9.50
C GLY A 193 -16.12 -1.22 -10.62
N GLU A 194 -17.40 -1.06 -10.99
CA GLU A 194 -17.78 -0.25 -12.15
C GLU A 194 -17.42 1.22 -11.97
N ASN A 195 -17.54 1.74 -10.75
CA ASN A 195 -17.17 3.11 -10.42
C ASN A 195 -15.83 3.17 -9.70
N TYR A 196 -14.92 2.30 -10.09
CA TYR A 196 -13.64 2.21 -9.43
C TYR A 196 -12.84 3.50 -9.59
N GLN A 197 -12.06 3.81 -8.56
CA GLN A 197 -11.17 4.95 -8.55
C GLN A 197 -9.71 4.52 -8.54
N CYS A 198 -9.47 3.22 -8.68
CA CYS A 198 -8.12 2.71 -8.63
C CYS A 198 -7.28 3.25 -9.77
N HIS A 199 -6.25 4.02 -9.43
CA HIS A 199 -5.35 4.66 -10.40
C HIS A 199 -4.69 3.63 -11.33
N PHE A 200 -4.53 2.42 -10.85
CA PHE A 200 -3.93 1.31 -11.61
C PHE A 200 -4.97 0.27 -12.02
N VAL A 201 -6.21 0.69 -12.19
CA VAL A 201 -7.35 -0.07 -12.74
C VAL A 201 -7.73 -1.27 -11.87
N LYS A 202 -6.88 -2.29 -11.78
CA LYS A 202 -7.20 -3.56 -11.09
C LYS A 202 -6.40 -3.78 -9.80
N GLY A 203 -5.69 -2.76 -9.32
CA GLY A 203 -4.82 -2.95 -8.16
C GLY A 203 -5.56 -3.46 -6.93
N SER A 204 -6.67 -2.81 -6.57
CA SER A 204 -7.48 -3.23 -5.42
C SER A 204 -8.16 -4.57 -5.67
N GLU A 205 -8.61 -4.83 -6.89
CA GLU A 205 -9.21 -6.12 -7.23
C GLU A 205 -8.20 -7.26 -7.02
N MET A 206 -6.96 -7.07 -7.50
CA MET A 206 -5.91 -8.08 -7.33
C MET A 206 -5.59 -8.31 -5.84
N ALA A 207 -5.61 -7.25 -5.04
CA ALA A 207 -5.41 -7.38 -3.61
C ALA A 207 -6.52 -8.22 -2.98
N HIS A 208 -7.78 -7.93 -3.30
CA HIS A 208 -8.91 -8.72 -2.79
C HIS A 208 -8.80 -10.19 -3.17
N ILE A 209 -8.44 -10.48 -4.42
CA ILE A 209 -8.27 -11.87 -4.87
C ILE A 209 -7.17 -12.58 -4.08
N ARG A 210 -6.07 -11.89 -3.77
CA ARG A 210 -5.00 -12.50 -2.98
C ARG A 210 -5.40 -12.66 -1.52
N MET A 211 -6.08 -11.66 -0.97
CA MET A 211 -6.49 -11.68 0.44
C MET A 211 -7.66 -12.64 0.69
N SER A 212 -8.40 -13.03 -0.35
CA SER A 212 -9.47 -14.01 -0.17
C SER A 212 -8.99 -15.36 0.37
N LYS A 213 -7.68 -15.61 0.31
CA LYS A 213 -7.08 -16.85 0.84
C LYS A 213 -6.36 -16.63 2.16
N ILE A 214 -6.39 -15.41 2.69
CA ILE A 214 -5.68 -15.11 3.92
C ILE A 214 -6.34 -15.84 5.11
N ASP A 215 -7.64 -16.05 5.03
CA ASP A 215 -8.40 -16.76 6.06
C ASP A 215 -7.83 -18.16 6.32
N ASP A 216 -7.47 -18.87 5.25
CA ASP A 216 -6.88 -20.21 5.40
C ASP A 216 -5.54 -20.12 6.12
N THR A 217 -4.75 -19.10 5.80
CA THR A 217 -3.46 -18.87 6.43
C THR A 217 -3.63 -18.52 7.91
N LEU A 218 -4.57 -17.63 8.23
CA LEU A 218 -4.85 -17.26 9.63
C LEU A 218 -5.34 -18.47 10.43
N THR A 219 -6.22 -19.27 9.82
CA THR A 219 -6.70 -20.51 10.46
C THR A 219 -5.52 -21.46 10.75
N THR A 220 -4.57 -21.58 9.82
CA THR A 220 -3.38 -22.41 10.02
C THR A 220 -2.51 -21.88 11.17
N LEU A 221 -2.52 -20.57 11.38
CA LEU A 221 -1.77 -19.93 12.45
C LEU A 221 -2.58 -19.85 13.76
N ASN A 222 -3.80 -20.40 13.79
CA ASN A 222 -4.71 -20.33 14.92
C ASN A 222 -5.01 -18.87 15.31
N LEU A 223 -5.19 -18.02 14.29
CA LEU A 223 -5.55 -16.61 14.48
C LEU A 223 -6.96 -16.36 13.98
N GLU A 224 -7.64 -15.41 14.59
CA GLU A 224 -8.98 -15.01 14.20
C GLU A 224 -8.94 -14.22 12.89
N LYS A 225 -9.95 -14.45 12.06
CA LYS A 225 -10.05 -13.80 10.74
C LYS A 225 -10.19 -12.29 10.85
N GLU A 226 -10.83 -11.85 11.92
CA GLU A 226 -11.08 -10.44 12.19
C GLU A 226 -9.81 -9.62 12.37
N ARG A 227 -8.67 -10.29 12.52
CA ARG A 227 -7.38 -9.61 12.66
C ARG A 227 -6.89 -9.00 11.36
N VAL A 228 -7.45 -9.39 10.22
CA VAL A 228 -7.03 -8.84 8.93
C VAL A 228 -8.27 -8.30 8.22
N ALA A 229 -8.25 -7.01 7.88
CA ALA A 229 -9.35 -6.38 7.20
C ALA A 229 -8.87 -5.66 5.94
N THR A 230 -9.70 -5.69 4.89
CA THR A 230 -9.42 -4.97 3.64
C THR A 230 -10.54 -3.98 3.42
N TYR A 231 -10.20 -2.70 3.40
CA TYR A 231 -11.15 -1.61 3.24
C TYR A 231 -10.91 -0.86 1.95
N GLU A 232 -12.00 -0.42 1.34
CA GLU A 232 -11.97 0.40 0.15
C GLU A 232 -12.37 1.83 0.54
N VAL A 233 -11.51 2.80 0.19
CA VAL A 233 -11.72 4.21 0.48
C VAL A 233 -11.42 5.04 -0.75
N ALA A 234 -12.10 6.16 -0.87
CA ALA A 234 -11.81 7.18 -1.85
C ALA A 234 -10.94 8.26 -1.19
N ILE A 235 -10.26 9.05 -2.00
CA ILE A 235 -9.46 10.16 -1.49
C ILE A 235 -10.33 11.16 -0.70
N THR A 236 -11.64 11.18 -0.97
CA THR A 236 -12.60 12.07 -0.29
C THR A 236 -13.11 11.50 1.03
N ASP A 237 -12.79 10.26 1.35
CA ASP A 237 -13.26 9.59 2.57
C ASP A 237 -12.48 10.02 3.81
N VAL A 238 -12.36 11.34 3.97
CA VAL A 238 -11.52 11.97 4.99
C VAL A 238 -11.93 11.57 6.40
N LYS A 239 -13.23 11.45 6.66
CA LYS A 239 -13.71 11.01 7.98
C LYS A 239 -13.74 9.50 8.11
N ARG A 240 -14.16 8.84 7.04
CA ARG A 240 -14.34 7.39 7.07
C ARG A 240 -13.02 6.63 7.25
N ALA A 241 -11.95 7.12 6.63
CA ALA A 241 -10.66 6.41 6.70
C ALA A 241 -10.14 6.26 8.15
N PRO A 242 -10.10 7.31 8.99
CA PRO A 242 -9.71 7.12 10.40
C PRO A 242 -10.75 6.33 11.20
N GLU A 243 -12.06 6.42 10.85
CA GLU A 243 -13.07 5.63 11.53
C GLU A 243 -12.83 4.14 11.38
N LEU A 244 -12.45 3.69 10.17
CA LEU A 244 -12.15 2.28 9.93
C LEU A 244 -10.98 1.78 10.77
N ILE A 245 -9.99 2.63 11.01
CA ILE A 245 -8.88 2.29 11.91
C ILE A 245 -9.39 2.15 13.34
N ASN A 246 -10.27 3.06 13.77
CA ASN A 246 -10.85 3.02 15.11
C ASN A 246 -11.75 1.80 15.30
N GLU A 247 -12.48 1.38 14.25
CA GLU A 247 -13.29 0.17 14.29
C GLU A 247 -12.41 -1.07 14.44
N MET A 248 -11.31 -1.11 13.72
CA MET A 248 -10.35 -2.21 13.85
C MET A 248 -9.79 -2.27 15.28
N ALA A 249 -9.44 -1.11 15.85
CA ALA A 249 -8.94 -1.05 17.22
C ALA A 249 -9.93 -1.67 18.19
N LYS A 250 -11.22 -1.30 18.06
CA LYS A 250 -12.28 -1.85 18.92
C LYS A 250 -12.44 -3.35 18.69
N THR A 251 -12.28 -3.81 17.45
CA THR A 251 -12.38 -5.24 17.15
C THR A 251 -11.26 -6.00 17.84
N ILE A 252 -10.04 -5.48 17.75
CA ILE A 252 -8.88 -6.11 18.39
C ILE A 252 -9.02 -6.11 19.92
N GLU A 253 -9.51 -4.99 20.51
CA GLU A 253 -9.75 -4.96 21.95
C GLU A 253 -10.73 -6.05 22.40
N LYS A 254 -11.71 -6.35 21.53
CA LYS A 254 -12.74 -7.33 21.85
C LYS A 254 -12.25 -8.76 21.71
N ILE A 255 -11.47 -9.07 20.71
CA ILE A 255 -10.97 -10.45 20.49
C ILE A 255 -9.69 -10.71 21.26
N GLY A 256 -9.03 -9.67 21.75
CA GLY A 256 -7.80 -9.80 22.52
C GLY A 256 -6.56 -9.73 21.65
N MET A 257 -5.41 -9.73 22.32
CA MET A 257 -4.13 -9.58 21.64
C MET A 257 -3.71 -10.83 20.87
N SER A 258 -2.79 -10.65 19.94
CA SER A 258 -2.21 -11.76 19.20
C SER A 258 -1.39 -12.65 20.13
N PRO A 259 -1.51 -13.99 20.01
CA PRO A 259 -0.68 -14.88 20.79
C PRO A 259 0.79 -14.89 20.36
N PHE A 260 1.10 -14.33 19.19
CA PHE A 260 2.48 -14.25 18.71
C PHE A 260 3.14 -13.01 19.26
N LYS A 261 3.62 -13.12 20.47
CA LYS A 261 4.34 -12.07 21.17
C LYS A 261 5.62 -12.63 21.72
N PHE A 262 6.63 -11.86 21.53
CA PHE A 262 7.91 -12.19 22.14
C PHE A 262 8.66 -10.90 22.46
#